data_061551d955b02fedf85572700abff096
#
_entry.id   061551d955b02fedf85572700abff096
#
_cell.length_a   1.000
_cell.length_b   1.000
_cell.length_c   1.000
_cell.angle_alpha   90.00
_cell.angle_beta   90.00
_cell.angle_gamma   90.00
#
_symmetry.space_group_name_H-M   'P 1'
#
loop_
_entity.id
_entity.type
_entity.pdbx_description
1 polymer ?
#
loop_
_entity_poly.entity_id
_entity_poly.type
_entity_poly.pdbx_seq_one_letter_code
_entity_poly.pdbx_strand_id
1 'polypeptide(L)'
;SLIDDLIFKKYTETLDSDENVVLLNPKESENGYYIETGWAINNKDIEVPNSNTKWEVVGNKLLTPNSPIKLVWNNEQNITFEKEISIDDKFLFTVNQKITNNTQNTYNFYPYGQIIRNLAPDVTDFYILHEGLLGVFDDNLVEEDYDDIKDKKYSVNANKGWMGITDKYWITSLIPESNKSFRSDFDYKNKFKANFIETAATEVRANESKTNQVKVIIAAKEVDVVDGYAEKLNINKFDLAIDWGFLYFLTKPIFLISDYFFKLTGNYGIAIILITACIRILFFPLANYSFRSMAKMKVLQPEMVRLKELHKEDKMKLQQEMMALYKREKVNPVSGCLPILIQIPFFFAIYKMLFVTIEMRHQPFFGWIHDLSERDPTSLFNLFGLLPYDVPSFLIIGAWPVAMGVTMWMQQKLNPTPPDPIQQKIFMFFPVFLTVILAPFPSGLVIYWTINNVLTMAQQYVIMKRTSVKTV
;
A
#
# COMPACT_ATOMS: atom_id res chain seq x y z
N SER A 1 -10.60 29.80 -7.08
CA SER A 1 -10.34 28.81 -8.17
C SER A 1 -10.22 27.44 -7.55
N LEU A 2 -10.80 26.47 -8.21
CA LEU A 2 -10.79 25.06 -7.82
C LEU A 2 -9.93 24.29 -8.82
N ILE A 3 -9.32 23.19 -8.36
CA ILE A 3 -8.84 22.10 -9.20
C ILE A 3 -9.81 20.96 -8.93
N ASP A 4 -10.73 20.66 -9.84
CA ASP A 4 -11.92 19.85 -9.59
C ASP A 4 -12.32 18.91 -10.73
N ASP A 5 -11.50 18.80 -11.76
CA ASP A 5 -11.71 17.86 -12.86
C ASP A 5 -10.36 17.33 -13.33
N LEU A 6 -10.04 16.08 -12.96
CA LEU A 6 -8.76 15.45 -13.31
C LEU A 6 -8.94 14.00 -13.67
N ILE A 7 -8.54 13.66 -14.90
CA ILE A 7 -8.64 12.32 -15.47
C ILE A 7 -7.24 11.82 -15.85
N PHE A 8 -6.89 10.63 -15.40
CA PHE A 8 -5.62 9.99 -15.76
C PHE A 8 -5.74 9.25 -17.09
N LYS A 9 -5.16 9.77 -18.15
CA LYS A 9 -5.16 9.12 -19.47
C LYS A 9 -4.37 7.81 -19.53
N LYS A 10 -3.44 7.59 -18.61
CA LYS A 10 -2.57 6.40 -18.56
C LYS A 10 -3.26 5.21 -17.88
N TYR A 11 -4.25 5.45 -17.04
CA TYR A 11 -4.87 4.44 -16.18
C TYR A 11 -6.35 4.29 -16.51
N THR A 12 -6.78 3.04 -16.67
CA THR A 12 -8.19 2.66 -16.86
C THR A 12 -8.78 2.11 -15.56
N GLU A 13 -10.09 2.17 -15.39
CA GLU A 13 -10.76 1.68 -14.17
C GLU A 13 -10.59 0.17 -13.98
N THR A 14 -10.72 -0.59 -15.05
CA THR A 14 -10.44 -2.04 -15.07
C THR A 14 -9.55 -2.38 -16.26
N LEU A 15 -8.98 -3.59 -16.27
CA LEU A 15 -8.08 -4.04 -17.32
C LEU A 15 -8.73 -4.01 -18.71
N ASP A 16 -10.02 -4.37 -18.78
CA ASP A 16 -10.76 -4.49 -20.03
C ASP A 16 -11.65 -3.26 -20.33
N SER A 17 -11.54 -2.19 -19.54
CA SER A 17 -12.31 -0.96 -19.73
C SER A 17 -11.53 0.07 -20.54
N ASP A 18 -12.24 0.77 -21.43
CA ASP A 18 -11.75 1.97 -22.10
C ASP A 18 -11.93 3.25 -21.24
N GLU A 19 -12.60 3.13 -20.09
CA GLU A 19 -12.86 4.25 -19.19
C GLU A 19 -11.61 4.59 -18.35
N ASN A 20 -11.18 5.83 -18.48
CA ASN A 20 -10.04 6.33 -17.72
C ASN A 20 -10.41 6.63 -16.27
N VAL A 21 -9.46 6.47 -15.36
CA VAL A 21 -9.63 6.81 -13.95
C VAL A 21 -9.85 8.32 -13.78
N VAL A 22 -10.99 8.67 -13.19
CA VAL A 22 -11.34 10.05 -12.81
C VAL A 22 -11.01 10.24 -11.34
N LEU A 23 -9.96 10.98 -11.02
CA LEU A 23 -9.56 11.20 -9.63
C LEU A 23 -10.31 12.38 -9.01
N LEU A 24 -10.33 13.55 -9.67
CA LEU A 24 -11.06 14.71 -9.17
C LEU A 24 -12.37 14.87 -9.92
N ASN A 25 -13.40 15.26 -9.18
CA ASN A 25 -14.74 15.50 -9.69
C ASN A 25 -15.23 16.88 -9.28
N PRO A 26 -16.02 17.56 -10.13
CA PRO A 26 -16.53 18.89 -9.85
C PRO A 26 -17.24 19.00 -8.50
N LYS A 27 -17.06 20.12 -7.84
CA LYS A 27 -17.63 20.43 -6.52
C LYS A 27 -19.14 20.17 -6.41
N GLU A 28 -19.87 20.40 -7.50
CA GLU A 28 -21.33 20.28 -7.55
C GLU A 28 -21.81 18.84 -7.79
N SER A 29 -20.90 17.93 -8.15
CA SER A 29 -21.26 16.52 -8.34
C SER A 29 -21.48 15.81 -7.00
N GLU A 30 -22.26 14.74 -7.02
CA GLU A 30 -22.49 13.90 -5.84
C GLU A 30 -21.15 13.39 -5.28
N ASN A 31 -20.26 12.93 -6.17
CA ASN A 31 -18.92 12.44 -5.84
C ASN A 31 -17.86 13.56 -5.90
N GLY A 32 -18.22 14.82 -5.63
CA GLY A 32 -17.32 15.94 -5.70
C GLY A 32 -16.03 15.69 -4.92
N TYR A 33 -14.89 15.85 -5.59
CA TYR A 33 -13.56 15.70 -5.02
C TYR A 33 -12.65 16.75 -5.62
N TYR A 34 -12.28 17.75 -4.85
CA TYR A 34 -11.64 18.95 -5.39
C TYR A 34 -10.70 19.62 -4.39
N ILE A 35 -9.86 20.49 -4.90
CA ILE A 35 -8.87 21.24 -4.12
C ILE A 35 -9.15 22.72 -4.25
N GLU A 36 -9.04 23.41 -3.14
CA GLU A 36 -9.13 24.86 -3.05
C GLU A 36 -7.90 25.41 -2.33
N THR A 37 -7.32 26.49 -2.87
CA THR A 37 -6.27 27.25 -2.21
C THR A 37 -6.68 28.71 -2.19
N GLY A 38 -6.24 29.48 -1.21
CA GLY A 38 -6.65 30.86 -1.09
C GLY A 38 -6.01 31.61 0.07
N TRP A 39 -6.62 32.75 0.33
CA TRP A 39 -6.26 33.64 1.41
C TRP A 39 -7.47 33.84 2.31
N ALA A 40 -7.28 33.66 3.60
CA ALA A 40 -8.25 34.01 4.63
C ALA A 40 -7.87 35.35 5.26
N ILE A 41 -8.85 36.08 5.80
CA ILE A 41 -8.67 37.33 6.52
C ILE A 41 -9.58 37.38 7.73
N ASN A 42 -9.12 37.96 8.83
CA ASN A 42 -9.93 38.14 10.01
C ASN A 42 -10.86 39.36 9.92
N ASN A 43 -10.52 40.34 9.10
CA ASN A 43 -11.36 41.52 8.87
C ASN A 43 -12.49 41.17 7.90
N LYS A 44 -13.72 41.17 8.41
CA LYS A 44 -14.94 40.83 7.64
C LYS A 44 -15.34 41.90 6.63
N ASP A 45 -14.78 43.09 6.73
CA ASP A 45 -15.10 44.20 5.81
C ASP A 45 -14.31 44.09 4.50
N ILE A 46 -13.32 43.20 4.43
CA ILE A 46 -12.52 42.98 3.23
C ILE A 46 -12.97 41.68 2.57
N GLU A 47 -13.38 41.77 1.34
CA GLU A 47 -13.76 40.64 0.51
C GLU A 47 -12.52 39.93 -0.03
N VAL A 48 -12.45 38.58 0.21
CA VAL A 48 -11.41 37.71 -0.33
C VAL A 48 -12.02 36.69 -1.29
N PRO A 49 -11.25 36.16 -2.24
CA PRO A 49 -11.77 35.15 -3.17
C PRO A 49 -12.29 33.92 -2.42
N ASN A 50 -13.44 33.45 -2.85
CA ASN A 50 -14.08 32.24 -2.33
C ASN A 50 -14.41 31.25 -3.45
N SER A 51 -15.07 30.14 -3.13
CA SER A 51 -15.41 29.11 -4.12
C SER A 51 -16.35 29.58 -5.25
N ASN A 52 -17.05 30.71 -5.08
CA ASN A 52 -17.97 31.27 -6.08
C ASN A 52 -17.34 32.42 -6.86
N THR A 53 -16.12 32.84 -6.53
CA THR A 53 -15.41 33.91 -7.19
C THR A 53 -15.15 33.58 -8.65
N LYS A 54 -15.59 34.48 -9.56
CA LYS A 54 -15.31 34.35 -11.00
C LYS A 54 -13.97 34.99 -11.31
N TRP A 55 -12.98 34.14 -11.56
CA TRP A 55 -11.64 34.57 -11.93
C TRP A 55 -11.57 34.90 -13.42
N GLU A 56 -10.80 35.92 -13.74
CA GLU A 56 -10.42 36.23 -15.11
C GLU A 56 -9.13 35.51 -15.48
N VAL A 57 -9.14 34.83 -16.64
CA VAL A 57 -7.93 34.14 -17.16
C VAL A 57 -7.13 35.14 -17.98
N VAL A 58 -5.90 35.42 -17.58
CA VAL A 58 -5.01 36.35 -18.27
C VAL A 58 -3.95 35.56 -19.04
N GLY A 59 -3.91 35.77 -20.35
CA GLY A 59 -2.96 35.10 -21.23
C GLY A 59 -3.41 33.70 -21.65
N ASN A 60 -2.59 32.72 -21.40
CA ASN A 60 -2.82 31.34 -21.85
C ASN A 60 -3.95 30.65 -21.08
N LYS A 61 -4.80 29.89 -21.81
CA LYS A 61 -5.95 29.16 -21.25
C LYS A 61 -5.69 27.65 -21.12
N LEU A 62 -4.56 27.18 -21.62
CA LEU A 62 -4.21 25.77 -21.60
C LEU A 62 -3.01 25.57 -20.67
N LEU A 63 -3.22 24.79 -19.59
CA LEU A 63 -2.16 24.39 -18.67
C LEU A 63 -1.35 23.24 -19.27
N THR A 64 -0.05 23.46 -19.42
CA THR A 64 0.90 22.42 -19.80
C THR A 64 2.18 22.59 -18.99
N PRO A 65 3.11 21.62 -18.98
CA PRO A 65 4.39 21.76 -18.26
C PRO A 65 5.20 23.00 -18.65
N ASN A 66 5.02 23.50 -19.90
CA ASN A 66 5.70 24.69 -20.42
C ASN A 66 4.85 25.95 -20.43
N SER A 67 3.60 25.89 -19.94
CA SER A 67 2.63 26.95 -20.10
C SER A 67 1.72 27.06 -18.87
N PRO A 68 2.08 27.89 -17.86
CA PRO A 68 1.24 28.16 -16.70
C PRO A 68 -0.02 28.93 -17.06
N ILE A 69 -1.05 28.80 -16.22
CA ILE A 69 -2.27 29.60 -16.30
C ILE A 69 -2.23 30.68 -15.24
N LYS A 70 -2.56 31.91 -15.63
CA LYS A 70 -2.69 33.04 -14.72
C LYS A 70 -4.14 33.43 -14.55
N LEU A 71 -4.60 33.51 -13.30
CA LEU A 71 -5.93 33.92 -12.89
C LEU A 71 -5.82 35.23 -12.12
N VAL A 72 -6.69 36.19 -12.39
CA VAL A 72 -6.74 37.46 -11.69
C VAL A 72 -8.16 37.76 -11.22
N TRP A 73 -8.28 38.28 -10.03
CA TRP A 73 -9.53 38.80 -9.51
C TRP A 73 -9.26 40.07 -8.69
N ASN A 74 -10.02 41.13 -8.97
CA ASN A 74 -9.99 42.38 -8.22
C ASN A 74 -11.25 42.45 -7.36
N ASN A 75 -11.11 42.70 -6.06
CA ASN A 75 -12.26 43.06 -5.26
C ASN A 75 -12.58 44.58 -5.48
N GLU A 76 -13.80 44.98 -5.14
CA GLU A 76 -14.22 46.38 -5.27
C GLU A 76 -13.52 47.34 -4.29
N GLN A 77 -12.61 46.82 -3.49
CA GLN A 77 -11.90 47.51 -2.40
C GLN A 77 -10.43 47.79 -2.74
N ASN A 78 -10.04 47.75 -4.02
CA ASN A 78 -8.69 47.99 -4.53
C ASN A 78 -7.65 46.97 -4.01
N ILE A 79 -8.04 45.73 -3.82
CA ILE A 79 -7.11 44.62 -3.55
C ILE A 79 -7.19 43.64 -4.73
N THR A 80 -6.04 43.34 -5.32
CA THR A 80 -5.92 42.42 -6.43
C THR A 80 -5.37 41.09 -5.97
N PHE A 81 -6.02 40.01 -6.33
CA PHE A 81 -5.59 38.65 -6.10
C PHE A 81 -5.19 38.01 -7.43
N GLU A 82 -4.01 37.46 -7.49
CA GLU A 82 -3.49 36.73 -8.65
C GLU A 82 -3.16 35.29 -8.23
N LYS A 83 -3.43 34.33 -9.11
CA LYS A 83 -2.97 32.96 -9.01
C LYS A 83 -2.28 32.57 -10.30
N GLU A 84 -1.08 32.04 -10.17
CA GLU A 84 -0.37 31.37 -11.25
C GLU A 84 -0.26 29.89 -10.93
N ILE A 85 -0.80 29.06 -11.81
CA ILE A 85 -0.82 27.60 -11.66
C ILE A 85 0.08 27.03 -12.75
N SER A 86 1.10 26.31 -12.34
CA SER A 86 1.97 25.52 -13.21
C SER A 86 1.89 24.04 -12.85
N ILE A 87 2.18 23.18 -13.80
CA ILE A 87 2.24 21.72 -13.63
C ILE A 87 3.58 21.22 -14.18
N ASP A 88 4.13 20.16 -13.58
CA ASP A 88 5.26 19.45 -14.16
C ASP A 88 4.81 18.17 -14.89
N ASP A 89 5.76 17.41 -15.44
CA ASP A 89 5.48 16.18 -16.22
C ASP A 89 4.99 15.00 -15.36
N LYS A 90 5.04 15.12 -14.02
CA LYS A 90 4.71 14.05 -13.05
C LYS A 90 3.58 14.46 -12.09
N PHE A 91 2.73 15.44 -12.49
CA PHE A 91 1.53 15.84 -11.76
C PHE A 91 1.76 16.63 -10.46
N LEU A 92 2.89 17.31 -10.33
CA LEU A 92 3.08 18.35 -9.32
C LEU A 92 2.52 19.67 -9.84
N PHE A 93 1.50 20.20 -9.18
CA PHE A 93 1.00 21.54 -9.39
C PHE A 93 1.68 22.49 -8.41
N THR A 94 2.17 23.61 -8.93
CA THR A 94 2.66 24.73 -8.11
C THR A 94 1.70 25.89 -8.24
N VAL A 95 1.11 26.31 -7.14
CA VAL A 95 0.15 27.42 -7.09
C VAL A 95 0.83 28.60 -6.38
N ASN A 96 1.25 29.59 -7.17
CA ASN A 96 1.74 30.85 -6.67
C ASN A 96 0.56 31.82 -6.51
N GLN A 97 0.31 32.26 -5.28
CA GLN A 97 -0.77 33.18 -4.94
C GLN A 97 -0.19 34.53 -4.54
N LYS A 98 -0.58 35.59 -5.27
CA LYS A 98 -0.10 36.95 -5.01
C LYS A 98 -1.27 37.84 -4.61
N ILE A 99 -1.06 38.66 -3.58
CA ILE A 99 -1.96 39.77 -3.22
C ILE A 99 -1.24 41.06 -3.51
N THR A 100 -1.94 42.01 -4.11
CA THR A 100 -1.51 43.39 -4.28
C THR A 100 -2.51 44.31 -3.58
N ASN A 101 -2.06 45.01 -2.57
CA ASN A 101 -2.86 45.94 -1.79
C ASN A 101 -2.67 47.40 -2.33
N ASN A 102 -3.60 47.88 -3.12
CA ASN A 102 -3.58 49.22 -3.66
C ASN A 102 -4.32 50.23 -2.75
N THR A 103 -4.59 49.89 -1.50
CA THR A 103 -5.23 50.77 -0.52
C THR A 103 -4.19 51.50 0.33
N GLN A 104 -4.67 52.42 1.20
CA GLN A 104 -3.82 53.12 2.17
C GLN A 104 -3.68 52.38 3.52
N ASN A 105 -4.37 51.26 3.70
CA ASN A 105 -4.40 50.49 4.95
C ASN A 105 -3.51 49.26 4.86
N THR A 106 -3.09 48.75 6.00
CA THR A 106 -2.37 47.46 6.15
C THR A 106 -3.35 46.36 6.49
N TYR A 107 -3.23 45.20 5.85
CA TYR A 107 -4.09 44.05 6.10
C TYR A 107 -3.25 42.79 6.36
N ASN A 108 -3.82 41.89 7.19
CA ASN A 108 -3.21 40.61 7.56
C ASN A 108 -3.98 39.46 6.92
N PHE A 109 -3.33 38.74 6.01
CA PHE A 109 -3.89 37.60 5.31
C PHE A 109 -3.25 36.30 5.78
N TYR A 110 -4.00 35.20 5.69
CA TYR A 110 -3.57 33.86 6.08
C TYR A 110 -3.73 32.92 4.89
N PRO A 111 -2.63 32.45 4.28
CA PRO A 111 -2.69 31.43 3.24
C PRO A 111 -3.33 30.15 3.75
N TYR A 112 -4.18 29.55 2.92
CA TYR A 112 -4.77 28.25 3.23
C TYR A 112 -4.83 27.34 1.98
N GLY A 113 -4.95 26.04 2.24
CA GLY A 113 -5.32 25.03 1.25
C GLY A 113 -6.22 24.00 1.86
N GLN A 114 -7.14 23.46 1.07
CA GLN A 114 -8.03 22.38 1.50
C GLN A 114 -8.33 21.41 0.35
N ILE A 115 -8.35 20.14 0.70
CA ILE A 115 -8.85 19.05 -0.13
C ILE A 115 -10.20 18.66 0.42
N ILE A 116 -11.21 18.61 -0.44
CA ILE A 116 -12.58 18.34 -0.04
C ILE A 116 -13.10 17.17 -0.85
N ARG A 117 -13.67 16.17 -0.17
CA ARG A 117 -14.33 15.01 -0.77
C ARG A 117 -15.74 14.87 -0.22
N ASN A 118 -16.72 14.80 -1.10
CA ASN A 118 -18.14 14.78 -0.69
C ASN A 118 -18.50 13.43 -0.04
N LEU A 119 -18.08 12.32 -0.64
CA LEU A 119 -18.39 10.97 -0.20
C LEU A 119 -17.09 10.16 -0.01
N ALA A 120 -17.06 9.27 0.97
CA ALA A 120 -16.04 8.24 1.02
C ALA A 120 -16.19 7.31 -0.20
N PRO A 121 -15.09 6.86 -0.81
CA PRO A 121 -15.16 5.82 -1.83
C PRO A 121 -15.59 4.50 -1.22
N ASP A 122 -15.93 3.52 -2.09
CA ASP A 122 -16.02 2.13 -1.65
C ASP A 122 -14.61 1.68 -1.26
N VAL A 123 -14.30 1.75 0.03
CA VAL A 123 -13.01 1.31 0.56
C VAL A 123 -12.91 -0.21 0.47
N THR A 124 -11.75 -0.69 0.09
CA THR A 124 -11.45 -2.11 0.22
C THR A 124 -11.29 -2.42 1.70
N ASP A 125 -12.29 -3.07 2.32
CA ASP A 125 -12.31 -3.48 3.75
C ASP A 125 -11.18 -4.48 4.10
N PHE A 126 -9.96 -4.20 3.69
CA PHE A 126 -8.78 -4.94 4.09
C PHE A 126 -8.00 -4.13 5.13
N TYR A 127 -7.98 -4.57 6.37
CA TYR A 127 -7.18 -4.03 7.50
C TYR A 127 -5.68 -3.79 7.21
N ILE A 128 -5.24 -3.99 5.98
CA ILE A 128 -3.83 -3.95 5.58
C ILE A 128 -3.50 -2.66 4.82
N LEU A 129 -4.50 -1.89 4.44
CA LEU A 129 -4.34 -0.69 3.63
C LEU A 129 -5.07 0.48 4.29
N HIS A 130 -4.37 1.59 4.47
CA HIS A 130 -5.01 2.84 4.84
C HIS A 130 -5.56 3.55 3.60
N GLU A 131 -6.87 3.83 3.60
CA GLU A 131 -7.58 4.69 2.66
C GLU A 131 -8.36 5.72 3.48
N GLY A 132 -8.00 6.98 3.32
CA GLY A 132 -8.56 8.04 4.17
C GLY A 132 -7.74 9.32 4.13
N LEU A 133 -7.77 10.04 5.24
CA LEU A 133 -7.01 11.25 5.44
C LEU A 133 -5.66 10.92 6.06
N LEU A 134 -4.60 11.52 5.54
CA LEU A 134 -3.25 11.27 6.03
C LEU A 134 -2.40 12.52 5.97
N GLY A 135 -1.31 12.53 6.73
CA GLY A 135 -0.31 13.59 6.67
C GLY A 135 0.91 13.28 7.51
N VAL A 136 1.98 14.00 7.24
CA VAL A 136 3.17 14.00 8.09
C VAL A 136 3.34 15.38 8.69
N PHE A 137 3.40 15.46 10.01
CA PHE A 137 3.49 16.69 10.78
C PHE A 137 4.68 16.61 11.74
N ASP A 138 5.69 17.45 11.55
CA ASP A 138 6.93 17.47 12.34
C ASP A 138 7.52 16.06 12.56
N ASP A 139 7.68 15.27 11.48
CA ASP A 139 8.19 13.90 11.42
C ASP A 139 7.22 12.79 11.89
N ASN A 140 5.99 13.09 12.28
CA ASN A 140 5.01 12.11 12.71
C ASN A 140 3.97 11.86 11.59
N LEU A 141 3.84 10.60 11.18
CA LEU A 141 2.77 10.15 10.30
C LEU A 141 1.46 10.10 11.10
N VAL A 142 0.41 10.61 10.50
CA VAL A 142 -0.97 10.55 11.00
C VAL A 142 -1.83 9.97 9.89
N GLU A 143 -2.61 8.98 10.23
CA GLU A 143 -3.55 8.29 9.35
C GLU A 143 -4.89 8.23 10.08
N GLU A 144 -5.95 8.73 9.43
CA GLU A 144 -7.30 8.79 9.98
C GLU A 144 -8.28 8.23 8.96
N ASP A 145 -8.98 7.17 9.33
CA ASP A 145 -9.98 6.54 8.48
C ASP A 145 -11.21 7.43 8.31
N TYR A 146 -11.96 7.22 7.23
CA TYR A 146 -13.17 8.01 6.97
C TYR A 146 -14.21 7.91 8.11
N ASP A 147 -14.32 6.75 8.76
CA ASP A 147 -15.27 6.56 9.85
C ASP A 147 -14.82 7.24 11.14
N ASP A 148 -13.52 7.17 11.46
CA ASP A 148 -12.95 7.83 12.64
C ASP A 148 -13.13 9.36 12.59
N ILE A 149 -12.93 9.96 11.40
CA ILE A 149 -13.10 11.41 11.22
C ILE A 149 -14.57 11.87 11.28
N LYS A 150 -15.54 11.01 11.00
CA LYS A 150 -16.96 11.33 11.23
C LYS A 150 -17.25 11.56 12.72
N ASP A 151 -16.58 10.79 13.57
CA ASP A 151 -16.80 10.82 15.02
C ASP A 151 -15.92 11.87 15.73
N LYS A 152 -14.68 12.04 15.26
CA LYS A 152 -13.69 12.87 15.93
C LYS A 152 -12.80 13.63 14.96
N LYS A 153 -12.83 14.95 15.04
CA LYS A 153 -11.90 15.82 14.31
C LYS A 153 -10.47 15.64 14.83
N TYR A 154 -9.52 15.55 13.88
CA TYR A 154 -8.08 15.67 14.19
C TYR A 154 -7.60 17.10 13.93
N SER A 155 -6.70 17.63 14.79
CA SER A 155 -6.15 18.97 14.64
C SER A 155 -4.73 19.04 15.19
N VAL A 156 -3.79 19.62 14.46
CA VAL A 156 -2.39 19.73 14.84
C VAL A 156 -1.78 21.06 14.37
N ASN A 157 -0.85 21.60 15.14
CA ASN A 157 0.04 22.68 14.70
C ASN A 157 1.40 22.07 14.34
N ALA A 158 1.96 22.46 13.20
CA ALA A 158 3.22 21.95 12.70
C ALA A 158 4.05 23.06 12.05
N ASN A 159 5.37 22.85 11.99
CA ASN A 159 6.31 23.76 11.33
C ASN A 159 6.73 23.25 9.94
N LYS A 160 6.55 21.95 9.69
CA LYS A 160 6.83 21.31 8.42
C LYS A 160 5.91 20.12 8.24
N GLY A 161 5.61 19.79 7.01
CA GLY A 161 4.82 18.62 6.71
C GLY A 161 3.99 18.76 5.44
N TRP A 162 3.12 17.79 5.25
CA TRP A 162 2.16 17.70 4.18
C TRP A 162 0.91 16.98 4.67
N MET A 163 -0.22 17.17 4.00
CA MET A 163 -1.47 16.48 4.30
C MET A 163 -2.20 16.15 3.02
N GLY A 164 -3.09 15.16 3.07
CA GLY A 164 -3.83 14.71 1.90
C GLY A 164 -4.96 13.75 2.18
N ILE A 165 -5.54 13.26 1.08
CA ILE A 165 -6.49 12.16 1.04
C ILE A 165 -5.88 11.09 0.13
N THR A 166 -5.87 9.85 0.58
CA THR A 166 -5.31 8.71 -0.14
C THR A 166 -6.34 7.64 -0.39
N ASP A 167 -6.30 7.08 -1.58
CA ASP A 167 -6.96 5.84 -1.97
C ASP A 167 -5.88 4.77 -2.22
N LYS A 168 -6.26 3.55 -2.53
CA LYS A 168 -5.33 2.44 -2.76
C LYS A 168 -4.14 2.82 -3.66
N TYR A 169 -4.39 3.43 -4.80
CA TYR A 169 -3.37 3.74 -5.81
C TYR A 169 -3.17 5.24 -6.07
N TRP A 170 -3.99 6.10 -5.48
CA TRP A 170 -4.04 7.53 -5.79
C TRP A 170 -3.80 8.36 -4.54
N ILE A 171 -3.23 9.53 -4.75
CA ILE A 171 -3.08 10.53 -3.68
C ILE A 171 -3.37 11.92 -4.19
N THR A 172 -4.07 12.68 -3.36
CA THR A 172 -4.19 14.12 -3.48
C THR A 172 -3.59 14.75 -2.24
N SER A 173 -2.55 15.57 -2.37
CA SER A 173 -1.85 16.13 -1.22
C SER A 173 -1.54 17.62 -1.38
N LEU A 174 -1.51 18.32 -0.24
CA LEU A 174 -1.11 19.71 -0.09
C LEU A 174 0.21 19.78 0.67
N ILE A 175 1.13 20.57 0.15
CA ILE A 175 2.41 20.87 0.80
C ILE A 175 2.46 22.39 1.00
N PRO A 176 2.30 22.89 2.24
CA PRO A 176 2.44 24.30 2.57
C PRO A 176 3.84 24.84 2.24
N GLU A 177 3.99 26.13 2.17
CA GLU A 177 5.28 26.78 1.95
C GLU A 177 6.29 26.40 3.05
N SER A 178 7.50 26.03 2.65
CA SER A 178 8.55 25.63 3.58
C SER A 178 8.88 26.75 4.57
N ASN A 179 9.21 26.42 5.81
CA ASN A 179 9.54 27.34 6.90
C ASN A 179 8.38 28.25 7.37
N LYS A 180 7.15 27.84 7.10
CA LYS A 180 5.94 28.49 7.60
C LYS A 180 5.20 27.54 8.55
N SER A 181 4.92 28.02 9.77
CA SER A 181 4.09 27.27 10.71
C SER A 181 2.63 27.30 10.27
N PHE A 182 1.96 26.19 10.37
CA PHE A 182 0.56 26.04 9.98
C PHE A 182 -0.21 25.17 10.98
N ARG A 183 -1.52 25.34 11.01
CA ARG A 183 -2.44 24.40 11.62
C ARG A 183 -3.07 23.57 10.54
N SER A 184 -3.07 22.26 10.72
CA SER A 184 -3.79 21.31 9.87
C SER A 184 -4.96 20.70 10.63
N ASP A 185 -6.08 20.58 9.92
CA ASP A 185 -7.27 19.94 10.44
C ASP A 185 -7.74 18.86 9.48
N PHE A 186 -8.10 17.69 10.00
CA PHE A 186 -8.91 16.68 9.33
C PHE A 186 -10.30 16.72 9.97
N ASP A 187 -11.32 16.99 9.19
CA ASP A 187 -12.69 17.10 9.71
C ASP A 187 -13.74 16.55 8.74
N TYR A 188 -14.92 16.25 9.30
CA TYR A 188 -16.12 15.90 8.56
C TYR A 188 -17.29 16.79 9.00
N LYS A 189 -17.80 17.59 8.05
CA LYS A 189 -19.04 18.33 8.17
C LYS A 189 -19.85 18.14 6.91
N ASN A 190 -20.50 17.00 6.78
CA ASN A 190 -21.16 16.53 5.55
C ASN A 190 -20.21 16.28 4.37
N LYS A 191 -18.94 16.62 4.49
CA LYS A 191 -17.84 16.41 3.53
C LYS A 191 -16.55 16.18 4.30
N PHE A 192 -15.72 15.29 3.80
CA PHE A 192 -14.38 15.07 4.32
C PHE A 192 -13.45 16.19 3.88
N LYS A 193 -12.62 16.66 4.80
CA LYS A 193 -11.67 17.75 4.55
C LYS A 193 -10.32 17.47 5.18
N ALA A 194 -9.27 17.56 4.37
CA ALA A 194 -7.90 17.72 4.82
C ALA A 194 -7.46 19.14 4.46
N ASN A 195 -7.10 19.94 5.44
CA ASN A 195 -6.79 21.35 5.20
C ASN A 195 -5.62 21.84 6.04
N PHE A 196 -5.04 22.96 5.61
CA PHE A 196 -4.13 23.75 6.43
C PHE A 196 -4.45 25.23 6.33
N ILE A 197 -4.04 25.97 7.35
CA ILE A 197 -3.98 27.43 7.35
C ILE A 197 -2.68 27.87 8.04
N GLU A 198 -1.94 28.80 7.44
CA GLU A 198 -0.76 29.37 8.08
C GLU A 198 -1.15 30.10 9.37
N THR A 199 -0.38 29.87 10.45
CA THR A 199 -0.68 30.48 11.77
C THR A 199 -0.15 31.90 11.89
N ALA A 200 0.93 32.24 11.14
CA ALA A 200 1.45 33.57 11.06
C ALA A 200 0.76 34.36 9.94
N ALA A 201 0.31 35.56 10.25
CA ALA A 201 -0.27 36.46 9.26
C ALA A 201 0.79 36.92 8.26
N THR A 202 0.43 36.97 6.99
CA THR A 202 1.15 37.69 5.95
C THR A 202 0.66 39.13 5.95
N GLU A 203 1.45 40.04 6.52
CA GLU A 203 1.17 41.47 6.52
C GLU A 203 1.40 42.04 5.11
N VAL A 204 0.38 42.70 4.55
CA VAL A 204 0.44 43.40 3.25
C VAL A 204 0.15 44.86 3.50
N ARG A 205 1.20 45.70 3.42
CA ARG A 205 1.11 47.14 3.68
C ARG A 205 0.47 47.87 2.50
N ALA A 206 0.17 49.16 2.71
CA ALA A 206 -0.30 50.03 1.64
C ALA A 206 0.67 50.00 0.44
N ASN A 207 0.12 49.81 -0.78
CA ASN A 207 0.87 49.73 -2.04
C ASN A 207 1.94 48.60 -2.09
N GLU A 208 1.79 47.56 -1.27
CA GLU A 208 2.69 46.39 -1.23
C GLU A 208 2.06 45.17 -1.90
N SER A 209 2.89 44.26 -2.39
CA SER A 209 2.49 42.92 -2.85
C SER A 209 3.21 41.84 -2.06
N LYS A 210 2.50 40.76 -1.76
CA LYS A 210 3.06 39.54 -1.14
C LYS A 210 2.66 38.31 -1.93
N THR A 211 3.54 37.33 -1.95
CA THR A 211 3.32 36.05 -2.62
C THR A 211 3.46 34.91 -1.63
N ASN A 212 2.63 33.89 -1.79
CA ASN A 212 2.71 32.61 -1.09
C ASN A 212 2.67 31.49 -2.13
N GLN A 213 3.35 30.39 -1.86
CA GLN A 213 3.38 29.23 -2.71
C GLN A 213 2.81 28.00 -2.00
N VAL A 214 1.89 27.32 -2.66
CA VAL A 214 1.36 26.02 -2.25
C VAL A 214 1.68 25.00 -3.34
N LYS A 215 2.25 23.85 -2.96
CA LYS A 215 2.41 22.75 -3.89
C LYS A 215 1.30 21.74 -3.67
N VAL A 216 0.80 21.20 -4.77
CA VAL A 216 -0.28 20.20 -4.78
C VAL A 216 0.18 19.03 -5.62
N ILE A 217 0.17 17.84 -5.08
CA ILE A 217 0.46 16.61 -5.81
C ILE A 217 -0.86 15.85 -5.96
N ILE A 218 -1.24 15.57 -7.20
CA ILE A 218 -2.44 14.82 -7.58
C ILE A 218 -1.98 13.70 -8.50
N ALA A 219 -1.62 12.56 -7.94
CA ALA A 219 -0.85 11.57 -8.68
C ALA A 219 -1.25 10.12 -8.38
N ALA A 220 -0.90 9.24 -9.31
CA ALA A 220 -0.73 7.84 -9.03
C ALA A 220 0.46 7.65 -8.07
N LYS A 221 0.33 6.76 -7.09
CA LYS A 221 1.40 6.47 -6.12
C LYS A 221 2.49 5.59 -6.73
N GLU A 222 3.02 5.99 -7.90
CA GLU A 222 4.21 5.35 -8.47
C GLU A 222 5.41 5.61 -7.55
N VAL A 223 6.13 4.56 -7.19
CA VAL A 223 7.24 4.66 -6.20
C VAL A 223 8.33 5.62 -6.67
N ASP A 224 8.72 5.56 -7.95
CA ASP A 224 9.72 6.45 -8.53
C ASP A 224 9.26 7.93 -8.52
N VAL A 225 7.95 8.19 -8.60
CA VAL A 225 7.38 9.55 -8.55
C VAL A 225 7.36 10.08 -7.13
N VAL A 226 6.86 9.26 -6.20
CA VAL A 226 6.72 9.63 -4.78
C VAL A 226 8.10 9.85 -4.14
N ASP A 227 9.04 8.92 -4.35
CA ASP A 227 10.41 9.03 -3.85
C ASP A 227 11.14 10.22 -4.51
N GLY A 228 10.95 10.40 -5.82
CA GLY A 228 11.55 11.52 -6.55
C GLY A 228 11.07 12.89 -6.05
N TYR A 229 9.80 13.03 -5.67
CA TYR A 229 9.31 14.27 -5.05
C TYR A 229 9.78 14.43 -3.60
N ALA A 230 9.86 13.36 -2.82
CA ALA A 230 10.40 13.39 -1.48
C ALA A 230 11.82 13.99 -1.48
N GLU A 231 12.68 13.54 -2.39
CA GLU A 231 14.06 14.02 -2.54
C GLU A 231 14.15 15.42 -3.16
N LYS A 232 13.57 15.61 -4.37
CA LYS A 232 13.70 16.86 -5.15
C LYS A 232 13.14 18.08 -4.42
N LEU A 233 12.03 17.90 -3.70
CA LEU A 233 11.33 18.99 -3.01
C LEU A 233 11.63 19.00 -1.51
N ASN A 234 12.47 18.08 -1.03
CA ASN A 234 12.77 17.87 0.39
C ASN A 234 11.49 17.76 1.25
N ILE A 235 10.50 17.00 0.73
CA ILE A 235 9.25 16.75 1.45
C ILE A 235 9.50 15.58 2.40
N ASN A 236 9.49 15.88 3.67
CA ASN A 236 9.81 14.90 4.71
C ASN A 236 8.84 13.73 4.73
N LYS A 237 9.39 12.52 4.61
CA LYS A 237 8.64 11.25 4.66
C LYS A 237 7.46 11.19 3.67
N PHE A 238 7.59 11.82 2.49
CA PHE A 238 6.52 11.75 1.48
C PHE A 238 6.37 10.34 0.89
N ASP A 239 7.40 9.52 0.97
CA ASP A 239 7.38 8.10 0.61
C ASP A 239 6.37 7.27 1.44
N LEU A 240 5.95 7.76 2.62
CA LEU A 240 4.87 7.19 3.42
C LEU A 240 3.47 7.46 2.86
N ALA A 241 3.35 8.22 1.77
CA ALA A 241 2.11 8.28 0.97
C ALA A 241 1.72 6.90 0.39
N ILE A 242 2.70 6.02 0.21
CA ILE A 242 2.50 4.61 -0.06
C ILE A 242 2.51 3.86 1.27
N ASP A 243 1.42 3.20 1.59
CA ASP A 243 1.28 2.46 2.83
C ASP A 243 2.09 1.15 2.81
N TRP A 244 3.39 1.24 3.07
CA TRP A 244 4.29 0.08 3.16
C TRP A 244 4.02 -0.82 4.39
N GLY A 245 3.22 -0.35 5.34
CA GLY A 245 2.89 -1.02 6.59
C GLY A 245 4.05 -1.04 7.61
N PHE A 246 3.81 -1.71 8.73
CA PHE A 246 4.78 -1.80 9.84
C PHE A 246 6.11 -2.50 9.45
N LEU A 247 6.11 -3.31 8.39
CA LEU A 247 7.31 -3.94 7.83
C LEU A 247 7.96 -3.10 6.71
N TYR A 248 7.82 -1.77 6.75
CA TYR A 248 8.40 -0.85 5.78
C TYR A 248 9.85 -1.19 5.42
N PHE A 249 10.70 -1.45 6.43
CA PHE A 249 12.11 -1.78 6.26
C PHE A 249 12.35 -3.06 5.45
N LEU A 250 11.34 -3.89 5.25
CA LEU A 250 11.37 -5.13 4.47
C LEU A 250 10.59 -4.97 3.16
N THR A 251 9.39 -4.37 3.22
CA THR A 251 8.47 -4.24 2.09
C THR A 251 9.05 -3.38 0.97
N LYS A 252 9.55 -2.19 1.29
CA LYS A 252 10.12 -1.27 0.30
C LYS A 252 11.39 -1.83 -0.39
N PRO A 253 12.39 -2.40 0.33
CA PRO A 253 13.52 -3.08 -0.32
C PRO A 253 13.11 -4.27 -1.20
N ILE A 254 12.12 -5.07 -0.80
CA ILE A 254 11.60 -6.17 -1.62
C ILE A 254 11.01 -5.62 -2.93
N PHE A 255 10.23 -4.52 -2.85
CA PHE A 255 9.71 -3.84 -4.03
C PHE A 255 10.85 -3.38 -4.96
N LEU A 256 11.84 -2.65 -4.44
CA LEU A 256 12.96 -2.14 -5.25
C LEU A 256 13.73 -3.25 -5.98
N ILE A 257 13.96 -4.38 -5.31
CA ILE A 257 14.60 -5.55 -5.94
C ILE A 257 13.67 -6.18 -6.97
N SER A 258 12.36 -6.26 -6.69
CA SER A 258 11.38 -6.80 -7.65
C SER A 258 11.26 -5.92 -8.89
N ASP A 259 11.25 -4.60 -8.72
CA ASP A 259 11.23 -3.63 -9.82
C ASP A 259 12.50 -3.69 -10.67
N TYR A 260 13.67 -3.87 -10.04
CA TYR A 260 14.91 -4.14 -10.76
C TYR A 260 14.81 -5.40 -11.62
N PHE A 261 14.29 -6.50 -11.10
CA PHE A 261 14.08 -7.72 -11.88
C PHE A 261 13.01 -7.54 -12.97
N PHE A 262 11.98 -6.75 -12.72
CA PHE A 262 11.00 -6.39 -13.73
C PHE A 262 11.65 -5.61 -14.89
N LYS A 263 12.47 -4.61 -14.59
CA LYS A 263 13.22 -3.84 -15.60
C LYS A 263 14.14 -4.72 -16.45
N LEU A 264 14.62 -5.85 -15.90
CA LEU A 264 15.45 -6.82 -16.64
C LEU A 264 14.62 -7.80 -17.49
N THR A 265 13.45 -8.23 -17.01
CA THR A 265 12.69 -9.35 -17.59
C THR A 265 11.44 -8.93 -18.33
N GLY A 266 10.94 -7.73 -18.07
CA GLY A 266 9.67 -7.21 -18.59
C GLY A 266 8.42 -7.90 -18.03
N ASN A 267 8.55 -8.70 -16.94
CA ASN A 267 7.42 -9.44 -16.37
C ASN A 267 7.52 -9.50 -14.84
N TYR A 268 6.53 -8.92 -14.14
CA TYR A 268 6.51 -8.91 -12.67
C TYR A 268 6.33 -10.30 -12.06
N GLY A 269 5.64 -11.24 -12.73
CA GLY A 269 5.54 -12.61 -12.24
C GLY A 269 6.89 -13.32 -12.23
N ILE A 270 7.76 -13.07 -13.23
CA ILE A 270 9.15 -13.54 -13.21
C ILE A 270 9.93 -12.84 -12.10
N ALA A 271 9.74 -11.55 -11.92
CA ALA A 271 10.38 -10.80 -10.82
C ALA A 271 10.03 -11.38 -9.44
N ILE A 272 8.77 -11.75 -9.21
CA ILE A 272 8.31 -12.43 -7.99
C ILE A 272 9.02 -13.79 -7.80
N ILE A 273 9.19 -14.55 -8.86
CA ILE A 273 9.92 -15.83 -8.80
C ILE A 273 11.39 -15.60 -8.45
N LEU A 274 12.03 -14.63 -9.07
CA LEU A 274 13.45 -14.32 -8.84
C LEU A 274 13.70 -13.82 -7.43
N ILE A 275 12.86 -12.89 -6.91
CA ILE A 275 12.99 -12.43 -5.52
C ILE A 275 12.74 -13.56 -4.52
N THR A 276 11.81 -14.47 -4.82
CA THR A 276 11.58 -15.67 -4.00
C THR A 276 12.82 -16.55 -3.95
N ALA A 277 13.46 -16.76 -5.09
CA ALA A 277 14.73 -17.53 -5.16
C ALA A 277 15.86 -16.83 -4.38
N CYS A 278 16.00 -15.51 -4.50
CA CYS A 278 16.99 -14.73 -3.74
C CYS A 278 16.79 -14.86 -2.23
N ILE A 279 15.55 -14.73 -1.76
CA ILE A 279 15.20 -14.92 -0.33
C ILE A 279 15.55 -16.35 0.11
N ARG A 280 15.27 -17.35 -0.71
CA ARG A 280 15.64 -18.74 -0.43
C ARG A 280 17.14 -18.99 -0.34
N ILE A 281 17.91 -18.36 -1.20
CA ILE A 281 19.39 -18.43 -1.17
C ILE A 281 19.90 -17.75 0.09
N LEU A 282 19.39 -16.58 0.44
CA LEU A 282 19.80 -15.84 1.64
C LEU A 282 19.59 -16.69 2.92
N PHE A 283 18.43 -17.36 3.02
CA PHE A 283 18.10 -18.19 4.18
C PHE A 283 18.50 -19.66 4.06
N PHE A 284 19.30 -20.00 3.03
CA PHE A 284 19.75 -21.39 2.84
C PHE A 284 20.47 -21.99 4.05
N PRO A 285 21.40 -21.31 4.76
CA PRO A 285 22.07 -21.89 5.93
C PRO A 285 21.09 -22.31 7.01
N LEU A 286 20.08 -21.48 7.27
CA LEU A 286 19.07 -21.73 8.28
C LEU A 286 18.11 -22.87 7.88
N ALA A 287 17.67 -22.88 6.61
CA ALA A 287 16.87 -23.96 6.05
C ALA A 287 17.63 -25.30 6.12
N ASN A 288 18.94 -25.30 5.82
CA ASN A 288 19.78 -26.47 5.92
C ASN A 288 19.84 -27.02 7.37
N TYR A 289 20.01 -26.15 8.38
CA TYR A 289 19.98 -26.55 9.77
C TYR A 289 18.63 -27.18 10.14
N SER A 290 17.52 -26.52 9.78
CA SER A 290 16.17 -26.98 10.06
C SER A 290 15.85 -28.32 9.40
N PHE A 291 16.08 -28.47 8.10
CA PHE A 291 15.78 -29.69 7.36
C PHE A 291 16.66 -30.88 7.79
N ARG A 292 17.91 -30.63 8.19
CA ARG A 292 18.74 -31.68 8.82
C ARG A 292 18.17 -32.14 10.15
N SER A 293 17.67 -31.22 10.98
CA SER A 293 17.01 -31.60 12.25
C SER A 293 15.72 -32.38 11.99
N MET A 294 14.92 -31.96 11.00
CA MET A 294 13.72 -32.69 10.58
C MET A 294 14.05 -34.09 10.04
N ALA A 295 15.12 -34.25 9.28
CA ALA A 295 15.57 -35.57 8.82
C ALA A 295 15.90 -36.50 9.98
N LYS A 296 16.61 -36.01 11.01
CA LYS A 296 16.91 -36.78 12.23
C LYS A 296 15.62 -37.12 12.97
N MET A 297 14.67 -36.17 13.13
CA MET A 297 13.37 -36.47 13.76
C MET A 297 12.60 -37.58 13.04
N LYS A 298 12.66 -37.58 11.68
CA LYS A 298 12.00 -38.63 10.89
C LYS A 298 12.58 -40.04 11.18
N VAL A 299 13.90 -40.14 11.43
CA VAL A 299 14.55 -41.40 11.83
C VAL A 299 14.10 -41.82 13.24
N LEU A 300 13.83 -40.88 14.14
CA LEU A 300 13.38 -41.17 15.52
C LEU A 300 11.87 -41.50 15.61
N GLN A 301 11.12 -41.34 14.54
CA GLN A 301 9.66 -41.53 14.53
C GLN A 301 9.20 -42.90 15.05
N PRO A 302 9.84 -44.04 14.72
CA PRO A 302 9.45 -45.34 15.31
C PRO A 302 9.57 -45.37 16.82
N GLU A 303 10.64 -44.80 17.39
CA GLU A 303 10.86 -44.77 18.86
C GLU A 303 9.85 -43.83 19.53
N MET A 304 9.50 -42.72 18.90
CA MET A 304 8.44 -41.79 19.35
C MET A 304 7.08 -42.50 19.43
N VAL A 305 6.75 -43.32 18.43
CA VAL A 305 5.50 -44.09 18.41
C VAL A 305 5.51 -45.12 19.53
N ARG A 306 6.64 -45.83 19.75
CA ARG A 306 6.81 -46.76 20.83
C ARG A 306 6.63 -46.12 22.20
N LEU A 307 7.24 -44.98 22.46
CA LEU A 307 7.08 -44.22 23.72
C LEU A 307 5.62 -43.80 23.94
N LYS A 308 4.92 -43.42 22.88
CA LYS A 308 3.52 -43.07 22.94
C LYS A 308 2.61 -44.25 23.31
N GLU A 309 2.88 -45.43 22.78
CA GLU A 309 2.15 -46.63 23.12
C GLU A 309 2.43 -47.07 24.57
N LEU A 310 3.70 -46.97 24.99
CA LEU A 310 4.13 -47.36 26.35
C LEU A 310 3.54 -46.46 27.45
N HIS A 311 3.37 -45.16 27.17
CA HIS A 311 2.90 -44.19 28.16
C HIS A 311 1.55 -43.56 27.78
N LYS A 312 0.66 -44.33 27.11
CA LYS A 312 -0.61 -43.86 26.56
C LYS A 312 -1.52 -43.19 27.60
N GLU A 313 -1.47 -43.65 28.86
CA GLU A 313 -2.31 -43.16 29.96
C GLU A 313 -1.62 -42.09 30.82
N ASP A 314 -0.29 -42.01 30.77
CA ASP A 314 0.50 -41.03 31.53
C ASP A 314 1.14 -39.97 30.61
N LYS A 315 0.38 -38.93 30.37
CA LYS A 315 0.82 -37.81 29.48
C LYS A 315 2.06 -37.09 30.04
N MET A 316 2.20 -36.98 31.35
CA MET A 316 3.35 -36.31 31.98
C MET A 316 4.62 -37.11 31.73
N LYS A 317 4.58 -38.42 31.95
CA LYS A 317 5.71 -39.32 31.72
C LYS A 317 6.05 -39.41 30.24
N LEU A 318 5.04 -39.48 29.36
CA LEU A 318 5.26 -39.42 27.91
C LEU A 318 6.04 -38.14 27.50
N GLN A 319 5.65 -37.00 28.02
CA GLN A 319 6.33 -35.74 27.71
C GLN A 319 7.78 -35.70 28.21
N GLN A 320 8.02 -36.25 29.42
CA GLN A 320 9.37 -36.35 29.98
C GLN A 320 10.26 -37.27 29.14
N GLU A 321 9.79 -38.45 28.76
CA GLU A 321 10.53 -39.41 27.95
C GLU A 321 10.78 -38.89 26.53
N MET A 322 9.81 -38.20 25.92
CA MET A 322 9.99 -37.54 24.63
C MET A 322 11.07 -36.48 24.71
N MET A 323 11.08 -35.65 25.76
CA MET A 323 12.12 -34.62 25.94
C MET A 323 13.50 -35.24 26.22
N ALA A 324 13.56 -36.37 26.96
CA ALA A 324 14.78 -37.13 27.19
C ALA A 324 15.32 -37.71 25.86
N LEU A 325 14.45 -38.27 25.03
CA LEU A 325 14.80 -38.77 23.69
C LEU A 325 15.41 -37.67 22.84
N TYR A 326 14.75 -36.48 22.74
CA TYR A 326 15.27 -35.34 21.96
C TYR A 326 16.63 -34.85 22.46
N LYS A 327 16.83 -34.80 23.78
CA LYS A 327 18.13 -34.44 24.38
C LYS A 327 19.20 -35.45 24.06
N ARG A 328 18.90 -36.76 24.21
CA ARG A 328 19.82 -37.87 23.94
C ARG A 328 20.31 -37.84 22.49
N GLU A 329 19.38 -37.66 21.55
CA GLU A 329 19.67 -37.66 20.11
C GLU A 329 20.12 -36.27 19.56
N LYS A 330 20.24 -35.27 20.44
CA LYS A 330 20.64 -33.89 20.11
C LYS A 330 19.78 -33.30 18.97
N VAL A 331 18.47 -33.52 19.04
CA VAL A 331 17.49 -33.00 18.09
C VAL A 331 16.62 -31.97 18.76
N ASN A 332 16.42 -30.84 18.11
CA ASN A 332 15.52 -29.80 18.57
C ASN A 332 14.17 -29.86 17.81
N PRO A 333 13.07 -30.22 18.48
CA PRO A 333 11.76 -30.30 17.81
C PRO A 333 11.26 -28.96 17.27
N VAL A 334 11.67 -27.83 17.87
CA VAL A 334 11.29 -26.46 17.42
C VAL A 334 11.98 -26.08 16.11
N SER A 335 13.11 -26.73 15.77
CA SER A 335 13.83 -26.41 14.54
C SER A 335 12.99 -26.64 13.26
N GLY A 336 11.99 -27.53 13.32
CA GLY A 336 11.11 -27.84 12.20
C GLY A 336 10.18 -26.69 11.80
N CYS A 337 9.76 -25.87 12.76
CA CYS A 337 8.89 -24.72 12.48
C CYS A 337 9.67 -23.41 12.19
N LEU A 338 11.00 -23.39 12.41
CA LEU A 338 11.81 -22.21 12.24
C LEU A 338 11.75 -21.58 10.82
N PRO A 339 11.76 -22.35 9.72
CA PRO A 339 11.60 -21.79 8.38
C PRO A 339 10.28 -21.06 8.20
N ILE A 340 9.18 -21.58 8.78
CA ILE A 340 7.86 -20.97 8.69
C ILE A 340 7.84 -19.64 9.44
N LEU A 341 8.37 -19.60 10.66
CA LEU A 341 8.42 -18.38 11.49
C LEU A 341 9.17 -17.23 10.80
N ILE A 342 10.27 -17.54 10.11
CA ILE A 342 11.04 -16.54 9.37
C ILE A 342 10.34 -16.14 8.09
N GLN A 343 9.64 -17.05 7.47
CA GLN A 343 8.92 -16.78 6.22
C GLN A 343 7.70 -15.87 6.40
N ILE A 344 7.05 -15.87 7.57
CA ILE A 344 5.86 -15.07 7.83
C ILE A 344 6.09 -13.56 7.56
N PRO A 345 7.15 -12.90 8.08
CA PRO A 345 7.40 -11.49 7.77
C PRO A 345 7.59 -11.23 6.26
N PHE A 346 8.30 -12.11 5.55
CA PHE A 346 8.49 -11.98 4.10
C PHE A 346 7.21 -12.19 3.32
N PHE A 347 6.35 -13.09 3.76
CA PHE A 347 5.03 -13.28 3.20
C PHE A 347 4.20 -12.01 3.32
N PHE A 348 4.11 -11.42 4.52
CA PHE A 348 3.38 -10.16 4.71
C PHE A 348 3.99 -9.00 3.93
N ALA A 349 5.31 -8.92 3.83
CA ALA A 349 5.99 -7.88 3.05
C ALA A 349 5.70 -8.01 1.55
N ILE A 350 5.76 -9.22 0.98
CA ILE A 350 5.42 -9.46 -0.43
C ILE A 350 3.93 -9.24 -0.67
N TYR A 351 3.06 -9.70 0.24
CA TYR A 351 1.64 -9.45 0.16
C TYR A 351 1.33 -7.94 0.15
N LYS A 352 1.89 -7.20 1.10
CA LYS A 352 1.73 -5.75 1.18
C LYS A 352 2.23 -5.08 -0.10
N MET A 353 3.43 -5.44 -0.58
CA MET A 353 3.99 -4.93 -1.83
C MET A 353 3.03 -5.14 -3.02
N LEU A 354 2.57 -6.37 -3.23
CA LEU A 354 1.66 -6.72 -4.34
C LEU A 354 0.32 -6.01 -4.26
N PHE A 355 -0.11 -5.65 -3.05
CA PHE A 355 -1.42 -5.06 -2.83
C PHE A 355 -1.43 -3.54 -2.96
N VAL A 356 -0.35 -2.86 -2.53
CA VAL A 356 -0.33 -1.40 -2.43
C VAL A 356 0.38 -0.71 -3.59
N THR A 357 1.23 -1.41 -4.36
CA THR A 357 1.99 -0.78 -5.44
C THR A 357 1.20 -0.76 -6.74
N ILE A 358 1.09 0.42 -7.33
CA ILE A 358 0.38 0.61 -8.60
C ILE A 358 1.11 -0.06 -9.77
N GLU A 359 2.41 -0.27 -9.64
CA GLU A 359 3.24 -0.93 -10.66
C GLU A 359 2.83 -2.39 -10.89
N MET A 360 2.15 -3.01 -9.92
CA MET A 360 1.62 -4.38 -10.05
C MET A 360 0.25 -4.43 -10.70
N ARG A 361 -0.46 -3.30 -10.73
CA ARG A 361 -1.80 -3.20 -11.28
C ARG A 361 -1.78 -3.43 -12.78
N HIS A 362 -2.66 -4.30 -13.26
CA HIS A 362 -2.80 -4.69 -14.68
C HIS A 362 -1.53 -5.30 -15.28
N GLN A 363 -0.64 -5.87 -14.44
CA GLN A 363 0.55 -6.55 -14.95
C GLN A 363 0.28 -8.03 -15.20
N PRO A 364 0.50 -8.53 -16.42
CA PRO A 364 0.26 -9.92 -16.75
C PRO A 364 1.37 -10.84 -16.24
N PHE A 365 1.00 -12.11 -16.06
CA PHE A 365 1.94 -13.22 -15.97
C PHE A 365 1.88 -14.04 -17.27
N PHE A 366 1.82 -15.36 -17.18
CA PHE A 366 1.64 -16.25 -18.32
C PHE A 366 0.25 -16.92 -18.32
N GLY A 367 -0.21 -17.32 -19.50
CA GLY A 367 -1.48 -18.03 -19.70
C GLY A 367 -2.67 -17.12 -19.45
N TRP A 368 -3.50 -17.48 -18.49
CA TRP A 368 -4.78 -16.81 -18.19
C TRP A 368 -4.68 -15.70 -17.13
N ILE A 369 -3.50 -15.48 -16.56
CA ILE A 369 -3.30 -14.40 -15.58
C ILE A 369 -2.92 -13.12 -16.33
N HIS A 370 -3.88 -12.23 -16.47
CA HIS A 370 -3.72 -10.94 -17.14
C HIS A 370 -3.46 -9.80 -16.13
N ASP A 371 -3.77 -10.03 -14.84
CA ASP A 371 -3.50 -9.09 -13.75
C ASP A 371 -3.02 -9.83 -12.50
N LEU A 372 -1.78 -9.53 -12.08
CA LEU A 372 -1.19 -10.10 -10.87
C LEU A 372 -1.77 -9.53 -9.57
N SER A 373 -2.38 -8.34 -9.65
CA SER A 373 -3.00 -7.66 -8.50
C SER A 373 -4.43 -8.14 -8.22
N GLU A 374 -5.03 -8.87 -9.17
CA GLU A 374 -6.37 -9.43 -9.07
C GLU A 374 -6.34 -10.94 -8.79
N ARG A 375 -7.48 -11.48 -8.33
CA ARG A 375 -7.64 -12.92 -8.12
C ARG A 375 -7.55 -13.71 -9.41
N ASP A 376 -7.20 -14.99 -9.31
CA ASP A 376 -7.23 -15.92 -10.45
C ASP A 376 -8.67 -16.02 -10.99
N PRO A 377 -8.92 -15.67 -12.27
CA PRO A 377 -10.26 -15.65 -12.84
C PRO A 377 -10.84 -17.04 -13.11
N THR A 378 -10.01 -18.09 -13.09
CA THR A 378 -10.47 -19.46 -13.34
C THR A 378 -11.20 -20.05 -12.15
N SER A 379 -11.96 -21.13 -12.33
CA SER A 379 -12.60 -21.82 -11.22
C SER A 379 -12.58 -23.35 -11.42
N LEU A 380 -12.30 -24.05 -10.32
CA LEU A 380 -12.40 -25.51 -10.26
C LEU A 380 -13.83 -25.99 -10.59
N PHE A 381 -14.86 -25.23 -10.21
CA PHE A 381 -16.25 -25.63 -10.32
C PHE A 381 -16.78 -25.62 -11.76
N ASN A 382 -16.20 -24.86 -12.67
CA ASN A 382 -16.50 -24.92 -14.11
C ASN A 382 -15.34 -25.56 -14.90
N LEU A 383 -14.53 -26.40 -14.24
CA LEU A 383 -13.35 -27.06 -14.81
C LEU A 383 -12.39 -26.05 -15.48
N PHE A 384 -12.13 -24.93 -14.77
CA PHE A 384 -11.25 -23.87 -15.22
C PHE A 384 -11.66 -23.20 -16.54
N GLY A 385 -12.99 -23.10 -16.77
CA GLY A 385 -13.56 -22.46 -17.95
C GLY A 385 -13.95 -23.42 -19.08
N LEU A 386 -13.78 -24.74 -18.91
CA LEU A 386 -14.23 -25.73 -19.90
C LEU A 386 -15.74 -25.88 -19.96
N LEU A 387 -16.44 -25.58 -18.87
CA LEU A 387 -17.90 -25.63 -18.81
C LEU A 387 -18.47 -24.20 -18.97
N PRO A 388 -19.44 -23.98 -19.86
CA PRO A 388 -19.95 -22.67 -20.23
C PRO A 388 -21.03 -22.17 -19.25
N TYR A 389 -20.70 -22.05 -17.97
CA TYR A 389 -21.56 -21.39 -16.98
C TYR A 389 -20.74 -20.55 -16.01
N ASP A 390 -21.37 -19.49 -15.51
CA ASP A 390 -20.76 -18.58 -14.56
C ASP A 390 -20.79 -19.16 -13.15
N VAL A 391 -19.64 -19.09 -12.48
CA VAL A 391 -19.49 -19.52 -11.09
C VAL A 391 -19.73 -18.33 -10.17
N PRO A 392 -20.60 -18.44 -9.16
CA PRO A 392 -20.77 -17.39 -8.15
C PRO A 392 -19.44 -16.96 -7.54
N SER A 393 -19.26 -15.68 -7.27
CA SER A 393 -17.98 -15.07 -6.85
C SER A 393 -17.35 -15.74 -5.61
N PHE A 394 -18.16 -16.23 -4.67
CA PHE A 394 -17.70 -16.91 -3.45
C PHE A 394 -17.22 -18.36 -3.68
N LEU A 395 -17.53 -18.94 -4.85
CA LEU A 395 -17.09 -20.29 -5.25
C LEU A 395 -15.92 -20.26 -6.26
N ILE A 396 -15.40 -19.09 -6.61
CA ILE A 396 -14.26 -19.00 -7.52
C ILE A 396 -12.99 -19.44 -6.79
N ILE A 397 -12.55 -20.68 -7.09
CA ILE A 397 -11.27 -21.25 -6.64
C ILE A 397 -10.44 -21.53 -7.88
N GLY A 398 -9.49 -20.65 -8.17
CA GLY A 398 -8.69 -20.67 -9.39
C GLY A 398 -7.67 -21.82 -9.45
N ALA A 399 -7.04 -21.98 -10.61
CA ALA A 399 -6.04 -23.01 -10.86
C ALA A 399 -4.78 -22.79 -9.99
N TRP A 400 -4.34 -21.55 -9.80
CA TRP A 400 -3.19 -21.25 -8.94
C TRP A 400 -3.45 -21.52 -7.46
N PRO A 401 -4.59 -21.14 -6.85
CA PRO A 401 -4.95 -21.59 -5.50
C PRO A 401 -4.95 -23.11 -5.35
N VAL A 402 -5.49 -23.84 -6.33
CA VAL A 402 -5.47 -25.31 -6.32
C VAL A 402 -4.02 -25.84 -6.39
N ALA A 403 -3.18 -25.30 -7.29
CA ALA A 403 -1.77 -25.68 -7.40
C ALA A 403 -1.02 -25.39 -6.09
N MET A 404 -1.30 -24.26 -5.44
CA MET A 404 -0.77 -23.92 -4.12
C MET A 404 -1.14 -24.97 -3.06
N GLY A 405 -2.42 -25.36 -2.99
CA GLY A 405 -2.90 -26.38 -2.05
C GLY A 405 -2.24 -27.73 -2.30
N VAL A 406 -2.13 -28.15 -3.56
CA VAL A 406 -1.46 -29.40 -3.95
C VAL A 406 0.02 -29.37 -3.56
N THR A 407 0.73 -28.29 -3.90
CA THR A 407 2.17 -28.17 -3.54
C THR A 407 2.38 -28.13 -2.03
N MET A 408 1.49 -27.49 -1.27
CA MET A 408 1.52 -27.50 0.19
C MET A 408 1.27 -28.90 0.76
N TRP A 409 0.30 -29.62 0.24
CA TRP A 409 0.04 -31.00 0.62
C TRP A 409 1.25 -31.91 0.33
N MET A 410 1.87 -31.77 -0.84
CA MET A 410 3.09 -32.51 -1.18
C MET A 410 4.24 -32.18 -0.22
N GLN A 411 4.42 -30.92 0.12
CA GLN A 411 5.43 -30.48 1.08
C GLN A 411 5.22 -31.08 2.48
N GLN A 412 3.96 -31.18 2.92
CA GLN A 412 3.64 -31.81 4.21
C GLN A 412 4.03 -33.30 4.26
N LYS A 413 3.96 -34.02 3.14
CA LYS A 413 4.40 -35.42 3.07
C LYS A 413 5.90 -35.59 3.29
N LEU A 414 6.70 -34.56 3.08
CA LEU A 414 8.13 -34.59 3.36
C LEU A 414 8.45 -34.37 4.86
N ASN A 415 7.54 -33.77 5.60
CA ASN A 415 7.70 -33.48 7.01
C ASN A 415 7.48 -34.74 7.88
N PRO A 416 8.13 -34.86 9.06
CA PRO A 416 7.81 -35.90 10.03
C PRO A 416 6.37 -35.71 10.52
N THR A 417 5.68 -36.83 10.74
CA THR A 417 4.30 -36.83 11.23
C THR A 417 4.27 -36.37 12.70
N PRO A 418 3.45 -35.41 13.08
CA PRO A 418 3.32 -35.02 14.49
C PRO A 418 2.85 -36.18 15.32
N PRO A 419 3.32 -36.33 16.59
CA PRO A 419 2.91 -37.43 17.45
C PRO A 419 1.45 -37.29 17.92
N ASP A 420 0.87 -36.11 17.97
CA ASP A 420 -0.49 -35.83 18.39
C ASP A 420 -1.50 -36.09 17.28
N PRO A 421 -2.55 -36.91 17.46
CA PRO A 421 -3.58 -37.18 16.44
C PRO A 421 -4.39 -35.94 16.04
N ILE A 422 -4.58 -34.98 16.95
CA ILE A 422 -5.31 -33.73 16.65
C ILE A 422 -4.46 -32.87 15.72
N GLN A 423 -3.16 -32.73 16.02
CA GLN A 423 -2.22 -32.05 15.16
C GLN A 423 -2.16 -32.69 13.75
N GLN A 424 -2.14 -34.03 13.69
CA GLN A 424 -2.16 -34.75 12.40
C GLN A 424 -3.37 -34.36 11.55
N LYS A 425 -4.57 -34.31 12.15
CA LYS A 425 -5.80 -33.90 11.45
C LYS A 425 -5.73 -32.45 11.02
N ILE A 426 -5.29 -31.54 11.90
CA ILE A 426 -5.13 -30.12 11.56
C ILE A 426 -4.20 -29.98 10.36
N PHE A 427 -3.01 -30.57 10.40
CA PHE A 427 -2.06 -30.50 9.28
C PHE A 427 -2.63 -31.10 7.98
N MET A 428 -3.41 -32.18 8.06
CA MET A 428 -4.01 -32.81 6.88
C MET A 428 -5.02 -31.89 6.17
N PHE A 429 -5.84 -31.14 6.93
CA PHE A 429 -6.85 -30.24 6.38
C PHE A 429 -6.32 -28.85 6.06
N PHE A 430 -5.19 -28.45 6.62
CA PHE A 430 -4.62 -27.10 6.49
C PHE A 430 -4.40 -26.65 5.04
N PRO A 431 -3.89 -27.48 4.10
CA PRO A 431 -3.75 -27.09 2.71
C PRO A 431 -5.09 -26.78 2.03
N VAL A 432 -6.12 -27.57 2.31
CA VAL A 432 -7.48 -27.35 1.77
C VAL A 432 -8.06 -26.05 2.32
N PHE A 433 -7.95 -25.85 3.62
CA PHE A 433 -8.39 -24.64 4.31
C PHE A 433 -7.72 -23.39 3.73
N LEU A 434 -6.39 -23.40 3.56
CA LEU A 434 -5.68 -22.26 2.98
C LEU A 434 -6.00 -22.05 1.49
N THR A 435 -6.25 -23.11 0.73
CA THR A 435 -6.68 -22.98 -0.67
C THR A 435 -7.97 -22.17 -0.79
N VAL A 436 -8.94 -22.43 0.09
CA VAL A 436 -10.23 -21.71 0.08
C VAL A 436 -10.05 -20.26 0.56
N ILE A 437 -9.32 -20.05 1.67
CA ILE A 437 -9.12 -18.71 2.23
C ILE A 437 -8.32 -17.81 1.30
N LEU A 438 -7.31 -18.35 0.60
CA LEU A 438 -6.43 -17.57 -0.28
C LEU A 438 -6.93 -17.50 -1.73
N ALA A 439 -8.03 -18.18 -2.08
CA ALA A 439 -8.61 -18.10 -3.41
C ALA A 439 -9.01 -16.66 -3.84
N PRO A 440 -9.56 -15.79 -2.97
CA PRO A 440 -9.87 -14.40 -3.32
C PRO A 440 -8.66 -13.45 -3.34
N PHE A 441 -7.47 -13.91 -2.96
CA PHE A 441 -6.28 -13.07 -2.90
C PHE A 441 -5.66 -12.85 -4.28
N PRO A 442 -4.85 -11.77 -4.45
CA PRO A 442 -4.13 -11.50 -5.69
C PRO A 442 -3.36 -12.70 -6.22
N SER A 443 -3.49 -12.98 -7.53
CA SER A 443 -2.82 -14.12 -8.18
C SER A 443 -1.30 -14.09 -8.01
N GLY A 444 -0.69 -12.91 -8.00
CA GLY A 444 0.74 -12.76 -7.73
C GLY A 444 1.18 -13.34 -6.38
N LEU A 445 0.35 -13.20 -5.33
CA LEU A 445 0.62 -13.77 -4.01
C LEU A 445 0.49 -15.30 -4.01
N VAL A 446 -0.52 -15.82 -4.66
CA VAL A 446 -0.75 -17.27 -4.77
C VAL A 446 0.34 -17.95 -5.60
N ILE A 447 0.78 -17.30 -6.70
CA ILE A 447 1.94 -17.71 -7.50
C ILE A 447 3.21 -17.73 -6.64
N TYR A 448 3.48 -16.64 -5.91
CA TYR A 448 4.60 -16.59 -4.97
C TYR A 448 4.58 -17.79 -4.01
N TRP A 449 3.44 -18.05 -3.37
CA TRP A 449 3.35 -19.17 -2.41
C TRP A 449 3.55 -20.52 -3.07
N THR A 450 2.96 -20.75 -4.24
CA THR A 450 3.13 -21.98 -5.02
C THR A 450 4.59 -22.24 -5.35
N ILE A 451 5.27 -21.23 -5.93
CA ILE A 451 6.70 -21.33 -6.28
C ILE A 451 7.57 -21.51 -5.04
N ASN A 452 7.25 -20.79 -3.97
CA ASN A 452 7.93 -20.94 -2.70
C ASN A 452 7.82 -22.35 -2.12
N ASN A 453 6.66 -23.01 -2.21
CA ASN A 453 6.47 -24.42 -1.83
C ASN A 453 7.33 -25.34 -2.69
N VAL A 454 7.33 -25.15 -4.02
CA VAL A 454 8.14 -25.96 -4.94
C VAL A 454 9.61 -25.84 -4.63
N LEU A 455 10.13 -24.62 -4.45
CA LEU A 455 11.53 -24.38 -4.09
C LEU A 455 11.89 -24.98 -2.73
N THR A 456 10.96 -24.90 -1.76
CA THR A 456 11.12 -25.51 -0.43
C THR A 456 11.21 -27.02 -0.53
N MET A 457 10.31 -27.66 -1.29
CA MET A 457 10.34 -29.12 -1.50
C MET A 457 11.64 -29.56 -2.15
N ALA A 458 12.09 -28.87 -3.19
CA ALA A 458 13.35 -29.16 -3.86
C ALA A 458 14.55 -29.05 -2.88
N GLN A 459 14.61 -27.97 -2.12
CA GLN A 459 15.65 -27.73 -1.10
C GLN A 459 15.61 -28.79 0.00
N GLN A 460 14.44 -29.06 0.54
CA GLN A 460 14.23 -30.05 1.59
C GLN A 460 14.61 -31.46 1.12
N TYR A 461 14.19 -31.86 -0.06
CA TYR A 461 14.50 -33.16 -0.64
C TYR A 461 16.02 -33.38 -0.79
N VAL A 462 16.73 -32.39 -1.36
CA VAL A 462 18.19 -32.46 -1.53
C VAL A 462 18.91 -32.55 -0.19
N ILE A 463 18.52 -31.75 0.80
CA ILE A 463 19.18 -31.74 2.11
C ILE A 463 18.88 -33.03 2.87
N MET A 464 17.64 -33.50 2.87
CA MET A 464 17.27 -34.73 3.58
C MET A 464 17.95 -35.96 2.97
N LYS A 465 18.00 -36.08 1.64
CA LYS A 465 18.70 -37.17 0.95
C LYS A 465 20.20 -37.23 1.31
N ARG A 466 20.86 -36.05 1.32
CA ARG A 466 22.28 -35.95 1.71
C ARG A 466 22.52 -36.24 3.19
N THR A 467 21.55 -36.00 4.05
CA THR A 467 21.66 -36.26 5.50
C THR A 467 21.42 -37.75 5.81
N SER A 468 20.46 -38.40 5.15
CA SER A 468 20.16 -39.81 5.31
C SER A 468 21.32 -40.73 4.88
N VAL A 469 22.07 -40.32 3.84
CA VAL A 469 23.27 -41.07 3.36
C VAL A 469 24.44 -40.99 4.35
N LYS A 470 24.48 -39.99 5.26
CA LYS A 470 25.54 -39.85 6.27
C LYS A 470 25.24 -40.54 7.59
N THR A 471 24.04 -41.09 7.77
CA THR A 471 23.57 -41.77 8.99
C THR A 471 23.56 -43.31 8.85
N VAL A 472 24.01 -43.86 7.73
CA VAL A 472 24.32 -45.26 7.47
C VAL A 472 25.84 -45.40 7.39
#